data_da9d96c9c253abcf1395e3d8d3b29263
#
_entry.id   da9d96c9c253abcf1395e3d8d3b29263
#
_cell.length_a   1.000
_cell.length_b   1.000
_cell.length_c   1.000
_cell.angle_alpha   90.00
_cell.angle_beta   90.00
_cell.angle_gamma   90.00
#
_symmetry.space_group_name_H-M   'P 1'
#
loop_
_entity.id
_entity.type
_entity.pdbx_description
1 polymer ?
#
loop_
_entity_poly.entity_id
_entity_poly.type
_entity_poly.pdbx_seq_one_letter_code
_entity_poly.pdbx_strand_id
1 'polypeptide(L)'
;MYCRPPPCIPYNHHTHMIQQIDHIGIAVKSLDATVPYYRDALGLGEPHIEEVPTQKVRVAMFDVAGVHIELLEPTSPESAIAKAIEKKGEGIHHIAFKTNDIAGNISQAKEAGLTVLNDPPVPGAHNTQVTF
;
A
#
# COMPACT_ATOMS: atom_id res chain seq x y z
N MET A 1 10.95 9.81 -14.96
CA MET A 1 9.54 9.70 -15.39
C MET A 1 9.50 9.14 -16.79
N TYR A 2 8.60 8.22 -17.03
CA TYR A 2 8.51 7.52 -18.32
C TYR A 2 7.12 7.74 -18.92
N CYS A 3 7.04 8.23 -20.13
CA CYS A 3 5.79 8.43 -20.85
C CYS A 3 5.70 7.39 -21.98
N ARG A 4 4.73 6.47 -21.87
CA ARG A 4 4.36 5.52 -22.92
C ARG A 4 2.98 5.85 -23.44
N PRO A 5 2.72 5.69 -24.74
CA PRO A 5 1.33 5.61 -25.19
C PRO A 5 0.66 4.42 -24.50
N PRO A 6 -0.62 4.51 -24.14
CA PRO A 6 -1.32 3.41 -23.50
C PRO A 6 -1.25 2.17 -24.39
N PRO A 7 -0.96 0.98 -23.83
CA PRO A 7 -1.01 -0.24 -24.58
C PRO A 7 -2.45 -0.49 -25.07
N CYS A 8 -2.60 -0.75 -26.35
CA CYS A 8 -3.89 -1.11 -26.95
C CYS A 8 -4.34 -2.54 -26.63
N ILE A 9 -3.89 -3.12 -25.51
CA ILE A 9 -4.30 -4.45 -25.11
C ILE A 9 -5.44 -4.29 -24.09
N PRO A 10 -6.67 -4.75 -24.44
CA PRO A 10 -7.75 -4.73 -23.46
C PRO A 10 -7.40 -5.62 -22.28
N TYR A 11 -7.30 -5.03 -21.11
CA TYR A 11 -7.13 -5.78 -19.85
C TYR A 11 -8.42 -6.57 -19.60
N ASN A 12 -8.32 -7.88 -19.68
CA ASN A 12 -9.48 -8.76 -19.48
C ASN A 12 -9.72 -8.97 -17.98
N HIS A 13 -10.57 -8.16 -17.39
CA HIS A 13 -10.92 -8.20 -15.96
C HIS A 13 -11.57 -9.53 -15.51
N HIS A 14 -12.06 -10.36 -16.43
CA HIS A 14 -12.82 -11.56 -16.09
C HIS A 14 -11.95 -12.78 -15.71
N THR A 15 -10.66 -12.75 -16.05
CA THR A 15 -9.76 -13.91 -15.84
C THR A 15 -8.78 -13.73 -14.68
N HIS A 16 -8.68 -12.54 -14.10
CA HIS A 16 -7.74 -12.22 -13.03
C HIS A 16 -8.47 -11.93 -11.72
N MET A 17 -8.07 -12.61 -10.62
CA MET A 17 -8.54 -12.29 -9.28
C MET A 17 -8.00 -10.95 -8.80
N ILE A 18 -6.73 -10.67 -9.09
CA ILE A 18 -6.13 -9.36 -8.84
C ILE A 18 -6.65 -8.38 -9.88
N GLN A 19 -7.28 -7.30 -9.41
CA GLN A 19 -7.92 -6.30 -10.27
C GLN A 19 -7.04 -5.09 -10.53
N GLN A 20 -6.26 -4.68 -9.53
CA GLN A 20 -5.37 -3.51 -9.63
C GLN A 20 -4.40 -3.48 -8.45
N ILE A 21 -3.41 -2.61 -8.55
CA ILE A 21 -2.65 -2.16 -7.39
C ILE A 21 -3.54 -1.20 -6.63
N ASP A 22 -3.81 -1.47 -5.36
CA ASP A 22 -4.61 -0.59 -4.50
C ASP A 22 -3.75 0.54 -3.97
N HIS A 23 -2.63 0.21 -3.35
CA HIS A 23 -1.69 1.20 -2.84
C HIS A 23 -0.25 0.69 -2.79
N ILE A 24 0.65 1.66 -2.68
CA ILE A 24 2.07 1.44 -2.40
C ILE A 24 2.36 2.15 -1.08
N GLY A 25 2.77 1.38 -0.08
CA GLY A 25 3.14 1.89 1.24
C GLY A 25 4.64 2.22 1.31
N ILE A 26 4.96 3.44 1.69
CA ILE A 26 6.33 3.95 1.78
C ILE A 26 6.59 4.38 3.22
N ALA A 27 7.55 3.75 3.87
CA ALA A 27 7.96 4.10 5.22
C ALA A 27 8.80 5.37 5.22
N VAL A 28 8.39 6.37 5.99
CA VAL A 28 9.09 7.66 6.11
C VAL A 28 9.25 8.03 7.58
N LYS A 29 10.33 8.75 7.89
CA LYS A 29 10.58 9.21 9.27
C LYS A 29 9.67 10.37 9.67
N SER A 30 9.28 11.22 8.72
CA SER A 30 8.50 12.42 8.97
C SER A 30 7.60 12.76 7.77
N LEU A 31 6.30 12.84 8.01
CA LEU A 31 5.34 13.33 7.02
C LEU A 31 5.57 14.82 6.72
N ASP A 32 5.85 15.60 7.75
CA ASP A 32 6.07 17.04 7.58
C ASP A 32 7.25 17.34 6.65
N ALA A 33 8.30 16.51 6.70
CA ALA A 33 9.45 16.65 5.82
C ALA A 33 9.19 16.07 4.42
N THR A 34 8.39 15.03 4.29
CA THR A 34 8.26 14.26 3.04
C THR A 34 7.08 14.69 2.17
N VAL A 35 5.94 15.02 2.77
CA VAL A 35 4.73 15.45 2.05
C VAL A 35 4.99 16.56 1.03
N PRO A 36 5.77 17.61 1.34
CA PRO A 36 6.03 18.68 0.37
C PRO A 36 6.65 18.20 -0.95
N TYR A 37 7.51 17.19 -0.91
CA TYR A 37 8.11 16.62 -2.13
C TYR A 37 7.07 15.97 -3.04
N TYR A 38 6.17 15.19 -2.46
CA TYR A 38 5.11 14.52 -3.22
C TYR A 38 4.02 15.50 -3.66
N ARG A 39 3.60 16.39 -2.76
CA ARG A 39 2.56 17.36 -3.02
C ARG A 39 2.99 18.38 -4.08
N ASP A 40 4.15 19.00 -3.89
CA ASP A 40 4.58 20.18 -4.65
C ASP A 40 5.55 19.79 -5.77
N ALA A 41 6.66 19.12 -5.47
CA ALA A 41 7.68 18.81 -6.46
C ALA A 41 7.21 17.79 -7.49
N LEU A 42 6.48 16.74 -7.07
CA LEU A 42 5.87 15.77 -7.97
C LEU A 42 4.47 16.18 -8.45
N GLY A 43 3.86 17.18 -7.82
CA GLY A 43 2.57 17.71 -8.23
C GLY A 43 1.39 16.77 -7.97
N LEU A 44 1.45 15.94 -6.92
CA LEU A 44 0.36 15.01 -6.62
C LEU A 44 -0.84 15.68 -5.92
N GLY A 45 -0.73 16.95 -5.52
CA GLY A 45 -1.78 17.66 -4.80
C GLY A 45 -1.83 17.34 -3.32
N GLU A 46 -2.84 17.85 -2.62
CA GLU A 46 -2.99 17.66 -1.18
C GLU A 46 -3.32 16.21 -0.83
N PRO A 47 -2.60 15.60 0.11
CA PRO A 47 -2.94 14.26 0.58
C PRO A 47 -4.08 14.28 1.60
N HIS A 48 -4.77 13.18 1.73
CA HIS A 48 -5.57 12.89 2.90
C HIS A 48 -4.66 12.38 4.02
N ILE A 49 -4.70 13.02 5.19
CA ILE A 49 -3.87 12.63 6.33
C ILE A 49 -4.75 12.10 7.45
N GLU A 50 -4.43 10.92 7.95
CA GLU A 50 -5.10 10.32 9.10
C GLU A 50 -4.13 9.59 10.01
N GLU A 51 -4.52 9.42 11.28
CA GLU A 51 -3.81 8.56 12.22
C GLU A 51 -4.52 7.21 12.33
N VAL A 52 -3.75 6.13 12.31
CA VAL A 52 -4.24 4.76 12.50
C VAL A 52 -3.64 4.22 13.80
N PRO A 53 -4.30 4.44 14.96
CA PRO A 53 -3.73 4.11 16.28
C PRO A 53 -3.43 2.63 16.45
N THR A 54 -4.24 1.75 15.87
CA THR A 54 -4.06 0.29 15.94
C THR A 54 -2.77 -0.18 15.29
N GLN A 55 -2.29 0.55 14.28
CA GLN A 55 -1.04 0.28 13.58
C GLN A 55 0.11 1.21 14.03
N LYS A 56 -0.19 2.18 14.90
CA LYS A 56 0.78 3.16 15.41
C LYS A 56 1.47 3.92 14.29
N VAL A 57 0.67 4.42 13.34
CA VAL A 57 1.14 5.22 12.19
C VAL A 57 0.26 6.43 11.92
N ARG A 58 0.85 7.49 11.37
CA ARG A 58 0.17 8.55 10.63
C ARG A 58 0.39 8.26 9.15
N VAL A 59 -0.66 8.42 8.37
CA VAL A 59 -0.66 8.12 6.93
C VAL A 59 -1.01 9.37 6.14
N ALA A 60 -0.23 9.66 5.11
CA ALA A 60 -0.61 10.63 4.09
C ALA A 60 -0.88 9.86 2.79
N MET A 61 -2.11 9.94 2.31
CA MET A 61 -2.57 9.23 1.11
C MET A 61 -2.73 10.19 -0.06
N PHE A 62 -2.03 9.90 -1.16
CA PHE A 62 -2.18 10.58 -2.43
C PHE A 62 -2.90 9.67 -3.42
N ASP A 63 -3.90 10.18 -4.11
CA ASP A 63 -4.56 9.45 -5.19
C ASP A 63 -3.86 9.74 -6.52
N VAL A 64 -3.37 8.69 -7.18
CA VAL A 64 -2.73 8.77 -8.48
C VAL A 64 -3.49 7.85 -9.44
N ALA A 65 -4.51 8.39 -10.11
CA ALA A 65 -5.35 7.65 -11.06
C ALA A 65 -5.95 6.35 -10.47
N GLY A 66 -6.41 6.42 -9.22
CA GLY A 66 -7.03 5.28 -8.52
C GLY A 66 -6.05 4.38 -7.77
N VAL A 67 -4.75 4.59 -7.89
CA VAL A 67 -3.73 3.94 -7.06
C VAL A 67 -3.30 4.91 -5.97
N HIS A 68 -3.29 4.49 -4.72
CA HIS A 68 -2.85 5.34 -3.62
C HIS A 68 -1.35 5.20 -3.39
N ILE A 69 -0.68 6.33 -3.21
CA ILE A 69 0.65 6.40 -2.62
C ILE A 69 0.46 6.76 -1.15
N GLU A 70 0.88 5.89 -0.27
CA GLU A 70 0.73 6.08 1.18
C GLU A 70 2.08 6.29 1.84
N LEU A 71 2.31 7.47 2.38
CA LEU A 71 3.46 7.74 3.22
C LEU A 71 3.12 7.38 4.66
N LEU A 72 3.91 6.51 5.27
CA LEU A 72 3.65 5.93 6.58
C LEU A 72 4.70 6.42 7.57
N GLU A 73 4.28 7.28 8.51
CA GLU A 73 5.13 7.78 9.61
C GLU A 73 4.79 7.01 10.89
N PRO A 74 5.77 6.38 11.57
CA PRO A 74 5.49 5.70 12.83
C PRO A 74 5.19 6.72 13.95
N THR A 75 4.18 6.41 14.77
CA THR A 75 3.84 7.21 15.97
C THR A 75 4.44 6.63 17.24
N SER A 76 5.09 5.47 17.17
CA SER A 76 5.71 4.76 18.28
C SER A 76 6.87 3.90 17.80
N PRO A 77 7.94 3.71 18.61
CA PRO A 77 9.02 2.78 18.29
C PRO A 77 8.57 1.33 18.10
N GLU A 78 7.40 0.97 18.64
CA GLU A 78 6.82 -0.38 18.55
C GLU A 78 6.05 -0.61 17.25
N SER A 79 5.84 0.43 16.45
CA SER A 79 5.23 0.33 15.13
C SER A 79 6.05 -0.59 14.23
N ALA A 80 5.36 -1.41 13.41
CA ALA A 80 6.01 -2.21 12.37
C ALA A 80 6.80 -1.34 11.38
N ILE A 81 6.31 -0.12 11.11
CA ILE A 81 6.98 0.87 10.26
C ILE A 81 8.26 1.38 10.92
N ALA A 82 8.24 1.68 12.23
CA ALA A 82 9.45 2.09 12.96
C ALA A 82 10.53 1.02 12.88
N LYS A 83 10.15 -0.24 13.09
CA LYS A 83 11.07 -1.38 13.01
C LYS A 83 11.62 -1.58 11.60
N ALA A 84 10.79 -1.37 10.57
CA ALA A 84 11.24 -1.45 9.18
C ALA A 84 12.25 -0.34 8.86
N ILE A 85 12.02 0.89 9.31
CA ILE A 85 12.95 2.01 9.12
C ILE A 85 14.27 1.74 9.84
N GLU A 86 14.22 1.24 11.07
CA GLU A 86 15.42 0.89 11.84
C GLU A 86 16.26 -0.17 11.12
N LYS A 87 15.62 -1.17 10.54
CA LYS A 87 16.28 -2.30 9.88
C LYS A 87 16.77 -1.99 8.47
N LYS A 88 16.00 -1.25 7.67
CA LYS A 88 16.24 -1.05 6.23
C LYS A 88 16.31 0.41 5.80
N GLY A 89 16.03 1.37 6.70
CA GLY A 89 15.87 2.77 6.35
C GLY A 89 14.51 3.08 5.73
N GLU A 90 14.33 4.33 5.29
CA GLU A 90 13.13 4.76 4.59
C GLU A 90 13.03 4.09 3.21
N GLY A 91 11.83 3.85 2.75
CA GLY A 91 11.58 3.29 1.42
C GLY A 91 10.28 2.54 1.33
N ILE A 92 10.06 1.88 0.19
CA ILE A 92 8.87 1.08 -0.04
C ILE A 92 8.81 -0.06 0.99
N HIS A 93 7.70 -0.10 1.71
CA HIS A 93 7.44 -1.13 2.73
C HIS A 93 6.59 -2.27 2.16
N HIS A 94 5.53 -1.95 1.41
CA HIS A 94 4.66 -2.95 0.82
C HIS A 94 3.93 -2.42 -0.41
N ILE A 95 3.42 -3.36 -1.20
CA ILE A 95 2.49 -3.11 -2.29
C ILE A 95 1.22 -3.91 -1.98
N ALA A 96 0.08 -3.25 -2.00
CA ALA A 96 -1.21 -3.89 -1.80
C ALA A 96 -1.94 -4.06 -3.13
N PHE A 97 -2.45 -5.25 -3.35
CA PHE A 97 -3.27 -5.59 -4.51
C PHE A 97 -4.73 -5.68 -4.10
N LYS A 98 -5.60 -5.12 -4.92
CA LYS A 98 -7.04 -5.30 -4.78
C LYS A 98 -7.49 -6.56 -5.47
N THR A 99 -8.23 -7.40 -4.76
CA THR A 99 -8.77 -8.63 -5.30
C THR A 99 -10.29 -8.71 -5.10
N ASN A 100 -10.96 -9.47 -5.94
CA ASN A 100 -12.36 -9.83 -5.77
C ASN A 100 -12.55 -11.19 -5.07
N ASP A 101 -11.47 -11.91 -4.78
CA ASP A 101 -11.50 -13.24 -4.13
C ASP A 101 -10.23 -13.44 -3.29
N ILE A 102 -10.24 -12.86 -2.09
CA ILE A 102 -9.08 -12.96 -1.18
C ILE A 102 -8.82 -14.42 -0.73
N ALA A 103 -9.87 -15.20 -0.48
CA ALA A 103 -9.71 -16.60 -0.06
C ALA A 103 -9.07 -17.44 -1.17
N GLY A 104 -9.50 -17.27 -2.42
CA GLY A 104 -8.90 -17.92 -3.58
C GLY A 104 -7.44 -17.52 -3.78
N ASN A 105 -7.12 -16.25 -3.61
CA ASN A 105 -5.73 -15.79 -3.70
C ASN A 105 -4.85 -16.37 -2.59
N ILE A 106 -5.36 -16.48 -1.35
CA ILE A 106 -4.62 -17.12 -0.24
C ILE A 106 -4.31 -18.58 -0.59
N SER A 107 -5.31 -19.32 -1.08
CA SER A 107 -5.14 -20.72 -1.45
C SER A 107 -4.10 -20.88 -2.56
N GLN A 108 -4.18 -20.09 -3.62
CA GLN A 108 -3.22 -20.11 -4.71
C GLN A 108 -1.80 -19.74 -4.27
N ALA A 109 -1.67 -18.73 -3.41
CA ALA A 109 -0.38 -18.32 -2.87
C ALA A 109 0.28 -19.46 -2.09
N LYS A 110 -0.49 -20.13 -1.23
CA LYS A 110 0.00 -21.29 -0.46
C LYS A 110 0.39 -22.46 -1.35
N GLU A 111 -0.41 -22.79 -2.35
CA GLU A 111 -0.12 -23.83 -3.33
C GLU A 111 1.16 -23.54 -4.12
N ALA A 112 1.43 -22.26 -4.38
CA ALA A 112 2.66 -21.80 -5.04
C ALA A 112 3.88 -21.74 -4.11
N GLY A 113 3.72 -22.06 -2.81
CA GLY A 113 4.80 -22.06 -1.82
C GLY A 113 5.11 -20.70 -1.22
N LEU A 114 4.22 -19.70 -1.41
CA LEU A 114 4.37 -18.40 -0.78
C LEU A 114 3.95 -18.44 0.69
N THR A 115 4.63 -17.65 1.52
CA THR A 115 4.26 -17.49 2.92
C THR A 115 3.09 -16.51 3.03
N VAL A 116 2.00 -16.94 3.66
CA VAL A 116 0.83 -16.12 3.96
C VAL A 116 0.75 -15.93 5.46
N LEU A 117 0.83 -14.67 5.92
CA LEU A 117 0.91 -14.34 7.35
C LEU A 117 -0.47 -14.36 8.02
N ASN A 118 -1.54 -14.08 7.29
CA ASN A 118 -2.89 -14.00 7.83
C ASN A 118 -3.83 -14.93 7.04
N ASP A 119 -4.14 -16.08 7.63
CA ASP A 119 -5.16 -16.99 7.15
C ASP A 119 -5.91 -17.58 8.36
N PRO A 120 -7.16 -17.16 8.58
CA PRO A 120 -8.01 -16.33 7.72
C PRO A 120 -7.53 -14.87 7.63
N PRO A 121 -7.98 -14.12 6.60
CA PRO A 121 -7.67 -12.70 6.46
C PRO A 121 -8.19 -11.90 7.66
N VAL A 122 -7.55 -10.78 7.94
CA VAL A 122 -7.87 -9.91 9.08
C VAL A 122 -8.55 -8.62 8.61
N PRO A 123 -9.31 -7.93 9.49
CA PRO A 123 -9.89 -6.65 9.14
C PRO A 123 -8.82 -5.61 8.78
N GLY A 124 -9.06 -4.91 7.68
CA GLY A 124 -8.26 -3.76 7.24
C GLY A 124 -9.01 -2.45 7.34
N ALA A 125 -8.44 -1.39 6.80
CA ALA A 125 -9.09 -0.08 6.73
C ALA A 125 -10.35 -0.13 5.84
N HIS A 126 -11.27 0.84 6.05
CA HIS A 126 -12.47 1.02 5.22
C HIS A 126 -13.34 -0.25 5.07
N ASN A 127 -13.47 -1.02 6.14
CA ASN A 127 -14.28 -2.26 6.16
C ASN A 127 -13.83 -3.30 5.12
N THR A 128 -12.54 -3.36 4.86
CA THR A 128 -11.92 -4.37 4.00
C THR A 128 -11.39 -5.54 4.79
N GLN A 129 -11.02 -6.61 4.09
CA GLN A 129 -10.22 -7.70 4.63
C GLN A 129 -8.86 -7.73 3.95
N VAL A 130 -7.82 -8.01 4.72
CA VAL A 130 -6.44 -8.01 4.23
C VAL A 130 -5.68 -9.25 4.69
N THR A 131 -4.70 -9.64 3.90
CA THR A 131 -3.70 -10.65 4.25
C THR A 131 -2.33 -10.19 3.77
N PHE A 132 -1.30 -10.65 4.44
CA PHE A 132 0.08 -10.40 4.07
C PHE A 132 0.81 -11.70 3.80
#